data_a52b40accd1be2712db6a1606197d87c
#
_entry.id   a52b40accd1be2712db6a1606197d87c
#
_cell.length_a   1.000
_cell.length_b   1.000
_cell.length_c   1.000
_cell.angle_alpha   90.00
_cell.angle_beta   90.00
_cell.angle_gamma   90.00
#
_symmetry.space_group_name_H-M   'P 1'
#
loop_
_entity.id
_entity.type
_entity.pdbx_description
1 polymer ?
#
loop_
_entity_poly.entity_id
_entity_poly.type
_entity_poly.pdbx_seq_one_letter_code
_entity_poly.pdbx_strand_id
1 'polypeptide(L)'
;MAETKLTITPEEITAFSLTKNEPEWFLQTRLKGLELAKTLDLPFIERVKFHRWNLFQSAIGEGTSMIEELPKVIPTAAGSAKIVQLGAVSYWEEMNVETALKDVLVMDLFDALEQYPELVKPYYMTKAVPVDEDSLTAYHAAMVNSGVFIYIPKNVDVKDIIESHFVQNNLVDEAFVKHVLIVAGENSSVSYVERFESI
;
A
#
# COMPACT_ATOMS: atom_id res chain seq x y z
N MET A 1 28.14 -5.35 -12.57
CA MET A 1 26.73 -4.95 -12.53
C MET A 1 26.71 -3.44 -12.42
N ALA A 2 25.90 -2.72 -13.17
CA ALA A 2 25.75 -1.27 -12.98
C ALA A 2 25.01 -1.06 -11.65
N GLU A 3 25.59 -0.26 -10.76
CA GLU A 3 24.99 0.10 -9.50
C GLU A 3 23.65 0.81 -9.76
N THR A 4 22.57 0.29 -9.22
CA THR A 4 21.24 0.89 -9.38
C THR A 4 21.24 2.23 -8.65
N LYS A 5 21.21 3.32 -9.41
CA LYS A 5 21.25 4.67 -8.85
C LYS A 5 19.85 5.02 -8.32
N LEU A 6 19.66 4.92 -7.02
CA LEU A 6 18.48 5.42 -6.33
C LEU A 6 18.60 6.94 -6.17
N THR A 7 17.51 7.66 -6.34
CA THR A 7 17.46 9.12 -6.11
C THR A 7 17.07 9.46 -4.68
N ILE A 8 16.31 8.59 -4.02
CA ILE A 8 15.84 8.78 -2.64
C ILE A 8 16.95 8.48 -1.62
N THR A 9 17.02 9.25 -0.55
CA THR A 9 17.97 9.12 0.53
C THR A 9 17.34 8.55 1.82
N PRO A 10 18.14 7.97 2.74
CA PRO A 10 17.63 7.54 4.05
C PRO A 10 17.02 8.67 4.87
N GLU A 11 17.55 9.89 4.72
CA GLU A 11 17.06 11.09 5.40
C GLU A 11 15.66 11.48 4.93
N GLU A 12 15.41 11.44 3.62
CA GLU A 12 14.08 11.71 3.04
C GLU A 12 13.07 10.66 3.47
N ILE A 13 13.43 9.37 3.48
CA ILE A 13 12.56 8.29 4.00
C ILE A 13 12.27 8.48 5.48
N THR A 14 13.26 8.86 6.28
CA THR A 14 13.06 9.09 7.71
C THR A 14 12.16 10.30 7.95
N ALA A 15 12.35 11.39 7.20
CA ALA A 15 11.49 12.57 7.28
C ALA A 15 10.03 12.20 6.92
N PHE A 16 9.82 11.47 5.83
CA PHE A 16 8.49 11.00 5.43
C PHE A 16 7.84 10.11 6.50
N SER A 17 8.58 9.15 7.06
CA SER A 17 8.10 8.28 8.13
C SER A 17 7.63 9.05 9.36
N LEU A 18 8.32 10.14 9.70
CA LEU A 18 7.94 11.03 10.81
C LEU A 18 6.64 11.78 10.51
N THR A 19 6.41 12.22 9.28
CA THR A 19 5.15 12.91 8.91
C THR A 19 3.93 11.99 9.00
N LYS A 20 4.15 10.67 8.80
CA LYS A 20 3.10 9.64 8.88
C LYS A 20 2.96 9.01 10.26
N ASN A 21 3.70 9.44 11.27
CA ASN A 21 3.74 8.84 12.61
C ASN A 21 3.97 7.33 12.60
N GLU A 22 4.81 6.85 11.67
CA GLU A 22 5.06 5.42 11.52
C GLU A 22 5.74 4.83 12.75
N PRO A 23 5.39 3.60 13.16
CA PRO A 23 6.10 2.91 14.21
C PRO A 23 7.54 2.59 13.78
N GLU A 24 8.48 2.59 14.73
CA GLU A 24 9.91 2.39 14.50
C GLU A 24 10.21 1.14 13.64
N TRP A 25 9.52 0.03 13.89
CA TRP A 25 9.74 -1.21 13.11
C TRP A 25 9.39 -1.03 11.62
N PHE A 26 8.45 -0.15 11.28
CA PHE A 26 8.08 0.12 9.89
C PHE A 26 9.14 0.98 9.20
N LEU A 27 9.64 2.02 9.88
CA LEU A 27 10.79 2.80 9.41
C LEU A 27 12.02 1.90 9.17
N GLN A 28 12.32 1.00 10.10
CA GLN A 28 13.43 0.06 9.92
C GLN A 28 13.23 -0.86 8.71
N THR A 29 12.00 -1.27 8.42
CA THR A 29 11.68 -2.04 7.20
C THR A 29 11.91 -1.21 5.94
N ARG A 30 11.54 0.08 5.94
CA ARG A 30 11.83 1.01 4.83
C ARG A 30 13.31 1.17 4.57
N LEU A 31 14.09 1.46 5.62
CA LEU A 31 15.54 1.65 5.51
C LEU A 31 16.25 0.36 5.05
N LYS A 32 15.83 -0.79 5.57
CA LYS A 32 16.30 -2.10 5.09
C LYS A 32 15.96 -2.29 3.61
N GLY A 33 14.74 -1.96 3.19
CA GLY A 33 14.32 -2.02 1.78
C GLY A 33 15.19 -1.14 0.89
N LEU A 34 15.50 0.08 1.33
CA LEU A 34 16.38 0.99 0.58
C LEU A 34 17.79 0.41 0.37
N GLU A 35 18.38 -0.21 1.38
CA GLU A 35 19.70 -0.85 1.26
C GLU A 35 19.66 -2.08 0.36
N LEU A 36 18.64 -2.92 0.50
CA LEU A 36 18.47 -4.11 -0.33
C LEU A 36 18.23 -3.75 -1.80
N ALA A 37 17.48 -2.69 -2.09
CA ALA A 37 17.22 -2.24 -3.44
C ALA A 37 18.50 -1.86 -4.22
N LYS A 38 19.58 -1.50 -3.52
CA LYS A 38 20.90 -1.20 -4.12
C LYS A 38 21.68 -2.46 -4.51
N THR A 39 21.43 -3.56 -3.81
CA THR A 39 22.28 -4.76 -3.84
C THR A 39 21.63 -5.98 -4.48
N LEU A 40 20.31 -6.08 -4.42
CA LEU A 40 19.57 -7.17 -5.03
C LEU A 40 19.39 -6.98 -6.53
N ASP A 41 19.24 -8.08 -7.25
CA ASP A 41 18.91 -8.07 -8.66
C ASP A 41 17.44 -7.70 -8.90
N LEU A 42 17.14 -7.14 -10.08
CA LEU A 42 15.77 -6.95 -10.55
C LEU A 42 15.08 -8.31 -10.74
N PRO A 43 13.75 -8.40 -10.54
CA PRO A 43 13.02 -9.62 -10.80
C PRO A 43 13.18 -10.05 -12.25
N PHE A 44 13.31 -11.37 -12.48
CA PHE A 44 13.32 -11.92 -13.81
C PHE A 44 11.91 -12.36 -14.22
N ILE A 45 11.32 -11.64 -15.17
CA ILE A 45 10.07 -12.05 -15.82
C ILE A 45 10.34 -12.15 -17.33
N GLU A 46 10.01 -13.32 -17.90
CA GLU A 46 10.21 -13.55 -19.34
C GLU A 46 9.53 -12.45 -20.17
N ARG A 47 10.27 -11.87 -21.11
CA ARG A 47 9.85 -10.78 -22.03
C ARG A 47 9.65 -9.41 -21.36
N VAL A 48 9.76 -9.25 -20.05
CA VAL A 48 9.75 -7.96 -19.37
C VAL A 48 11.17 -7.43 -19.25
N LYS A 49 11.40 -6.21 -19.75
CA LYS A 49 12.73 -5.58 -19.76
C LYS A 49 12.79 -4.45 -18.75
N PHE A 50 12.77 -4.79 -17.47
CA PHE A 50 12.78 -3.81 -16.35
C PHE A 50 13.91 -2.78 -16.46
N HIS A 51 15.10 -3.18 -16.95
CA HIS A 51 16.25 -2.28 -17.12
C HIS A 51 15.99 -1.11 -18.12
N ARG A 52 14.88 -1.13 -18.85
CA ARG A 52 14.47 -0.05 -19.75
C ARG A 52 13.53 0.95 -19.11
N TRP A 53 13.08 0.68 -17.88
CA TRP A 53 12.13 1.50 -17.16
C TRP A 53 12.85 2.31 -16.09
N ASN A 54 12.35 3.51 -15.83
CA ASN A 54 12.91 4.42 -14.84
C ASN A 54 12.33 4.14 -13.44
N LEU A 55 12.54 2.92 -12.93
CA LEU A 55 11.85 2.40 -11.76
C LEU A 55 12.27 3.03 -10.42
N PHE A 56 13.50 3.58 -10.35
CA PHE A 56 14.11 3.97 -9.07
C PHE A 56 14.36 5.49 -8.94
N GLN A 57 13.65 6.30 -9.72
CA GLN A 57 13.86 7.75 -9.79
C GLN A 57 12.65 8.57 -9.33
N SER A 58 11.76 7.97 -8.55
CA SER A 58 10.59 8.67 -8.04
C SER A 58 10.90 9.39 -6.74
N ALA A 59 10.27 10.55 -6.52
CA ALA A 59 10.23 11.20 -5.22
C ALA A 59 9.14 10.55 -4.36
N ILE A 60 9.38 10.48 -3.05
CA ILE A 60 8.34 10.07 -2.09
C ILE A 60 7.51 11.31 -1.75
N GLY A 61 6.21 11.24 -1.99
CA GLY A 61 5.29 12.36 -1.76
C GLY A 61 4.32 12.08 -0.60
N GLU A 62 3.92 13.14 0.07
CA GLU A 62 2.92 13.08 1.17
C GLU A 62 1.48 12.96 0.64
N GLY A 63 1.31 13.04 -0.68
CA GLY A 63 0.01 12.96 -1.35
C GLY A 63 -0.91 14.16 -1.12
N THR A 64 -0.33 15.30 -0.74
CA THR A 64 -1.07 16.56 -0.59
C THR A 64 -1.42 17.17 -1.96
N SER A 65 -2.05 16.38 -2.79
CA SER A 65 -2.52 16.86 -4.08
C SER A 65 -3.63 17.87 -3.85
N MET A 66 -3.38 19.13 -4.17
CA MET A 66 -4.45 20.12 -4.26
C MET A 66 -5.32 19.76 -5.47
N ILE A 67 -6.35 18.97 -5.24
CA ILE A 67 -7.38 18.74 -6.22
C ILE A 67 -8.54 19.67 -5.88
N GLU A 68 -8.86 20.54 -6.81
CA GLU A 68 -9.99 21.49 -6.68
C GLU A 68 -11.33 20.74 -6.60
N GLU A 69 -11.45 19.59 -7.26
CA GLU A 69 -12.63 18.74 -7.20
C GLU A 69 -12.22 17.28 -7.00
N LEU A 70 -12.67 16.68 -5.90
CA LEU A 70 -12.52 15.26 -5.67
C LEU A 70 -13.30 14.44 -6.71
N PRO A 71 -12.75 13.33 -7.22
CA PRO A 71 -13.48 12.44 -8.10
C PRO A 71 -14.81 12.02 -7.48
N LYS A 72 -15.86 11.95 -8.27
CA LYS A 72 -17.14 11.41 -7.79
C LYS A 72 -16.95 9.97 -7.35
N VAL A 73 -17.08 9.73 -6.04
CA VAL A 73 -17.18 8.38 -5.52
C VAL A 73 -18.50 7.80 -6.02
N ILE A 74 -18.42 6.78 -6.88
CA ILE A 74 -19.61 6.02 -7.25
C ILE A 74 -19.80 4.99 -6.14
N PRO A 75 -20.85 5.10 -5.30
CA PRO A 75 -21.14 4.08 -4.31
C PRO A 75 -21.25 2.72 -4.99
N THR A 76 -20.64 1.71 -4.45
CA THR A 76 -20.87 0.34 -4.89
C THR A 76 -22.30 -0.05 -4.52
N ALA A 77 -23.09 -0.47 -5.50
CA ALA A 77 -24.52 -0.73 -5.32
C ALA A 77 -24.84 -1.85 -4.29
N ALA A 78 -23.86 -2.63 -3.85
CA ALA A 78 -24.02 -3.72 -2.87
C ALA A 78 -22.67 -4.21 -2.29
N GLY A 79 -21.76 -3.33 -1.90
CA GLY A 79 -20.49 -3.76 -1.31
C GLY A 79 -20.56 -3.90 0.20
N SER A 80 -19.72 -4.80 0.76
CA SER A 80 -19.51 -4.90 2.21
C SER A 80 -18.73 -3.71 2.74
N ALA A 81 -17.74 -3.25 1.99
CA ALA A 81 -16.91 -2.11 2.33
C ALA A 81 -16.27 -1.49 1.07
N LYS A 82 -15.97 -0.22 1.16
CA LYS A 82 -15.25 0.52 0.13
C LYS A 82 -14.29 1.52 0.75
N ILE A 83 -13.06 1.57 0.21
CA ILE A 83 -12.09 2.61 0.50
C ILE A 83 -11.65 3.29 -0.79
N VAL A 84 -11.55 4.62 -0.79
CA VAL A 84 -11.09 5.40 -1.93
C VAL A 84 -9.90 6.23 -1.52
N GLN A 85 -8.79 6.06 -2.24
CA GLN A 85 -7.54 6.79 -2.01
C GLN A 85 -7.18 7.62 -3.23
N LEU A 86 -6.76 8.85 -2.99
CA LEU A 86 -6.24 9.77 -3.97
C LEU A 86 -4.77 10.02 -3.67
N GLY A 87 -3.88 9.51 -4.52
CA GLY A 87 -2.47 9.47 -4.19
C GLY A 87 -2.25 8.80 -2.83
N ALA A 88 -1.58 9.47 -1.91
CA ALA A 88 -1.28 8.95 -0.57
C ALA A 88 -2.35 9.28 0.50
N VAL A 89 -3.54 9.74 0.10
CA VAL A 89 -4.60 10.17 1.06
C VAL A 89 -5.86 9.34 0.87
N SER A 90 -6.34 8.73 1.96
CA SER A 90 -7.69 8.14 2.01
C SER A 90 -8.72 9.24 2.25
N TYR A 91 -9.68 9.38 1.37
CA TYR A 91 -10.71 10.42 1.48
C TYR A 91 -12.15 9.88 1.57
N TRP A 92 -12.34 8.58 1.42
CA TRP A 92 -13.63 7.93 1.59
C TRP A 92 -13.45 6.52 2.13
N GLU A 93 -14.17 6.24 3.21
CA GLU A 93 -14.25 4.90 3.79
C GLU A 93 -15.70 4.60 4.14
N GLU A 94 -16.18 3.45 3.71
CA GLU A 94 -17.53 2.99 3.96
C GLU A 94 -17.51 1.48 4.25
N MET A 95 -18.23 1.05 5.27
CA MET A 95 -18.45 -0.36 5.60
C MET A 95 -19.90 -0.56 6.01
N ASN A 96 -20.54 -1.61 5.50
CA ASN A 96 -21.87 -1.95 5.95
C ASN A 96 -21.86 -2.51 7.38
N VAL A 97 -23.00 -2.36 8.09
CA VAL A 97 -23.14 -2.73 9.50
C VAL A 97 -22.93 -4.23 9.70
N GLU A 98 -23.40 -5.08 8.79
CA GLU A 98 -23.25 -6.54 8.90
C GLU A 98 -21.78 -6.97 8.88
N THR A 99 -20.98 -6.37 8.00
CA THR A 99 -19.54 -6.63 7.91
C THR A 99 -18.79 -6.09 9.13
N ALA A 100 -19.14 -4.88 9.59
CA ALA A 100 -18.54 -4.29 10.79
C ALA A 100 -18.82 -5.10 12.07
N LEU A 101 -20.03 -5.65 12.21
CA LEU A 101 -20.40 -6.50 13.37
C LEU A 101 -19.66 -7.85 13.40
N LYS A 102 -18.93 -8.21 12.34
CA LYS A 102 -18.10 -9.42 12.28
C LYS A 102 -16.62 -9.16 12.62
N ASP A 103 -16.28 -7.97 13.15
CA ASP A 103 -14.92 -7.53 13.45
C ASP A 103 -13.99 -7.55 12.20
N VAL A 104 -14.56 -7.37 11.03
CA VAL A 104 -13.80 -7.17 9.78
C VAL A 104 -13.25 -5.76 9.78
N LEU A 105 -11.97 -5.61 9.44
CA LEU A 105 -11.33 -4.30 9.26
C LEU A 105 -11.08 -4.04 7.78
N VAL A 106 -11.43 -2.85 7.32
CA VAL A 106 -11.06 -2.31 6.00
C VAL A 106 -10.72 -0.84 6.22
N MET A 107 -9.45 -0.48 6.11
CA MET A 107 -8.99 0.85 6.47
C MET A 107 -7.69 1.21 5.77
N ASP A 108 -7.29 2.47 5.88
CA ASP A 108 -5.97 2.92 5.45
C ASP A 108 -4.86 2.11 6.14
N LEU A 109 -3.81 1.78 5.38
CA LEU A 109 -2.69 1.00 5.90
C LEU A 109 -1.96 1.73 7.04
N PHE A 110 -1.80 3.07 6.93
CA PHE A 110 -1.08 3.85 7.95
C PHE A 110 -1.91 3.98 9.23
N ASP A 111 -3.24 4.12 9.11
CA ASP A 111 -4.14 4.07 10.26
C ASP A 111 -4.09 2.69 10.94
N ALA A 112 -3.98 1.63 10.15
CA ALA A 112 -3.82 0.28 10.69
C ALA A 112 -2.47 0.06 11.39
N LEU A 113 -1.39 0.70 10.94
CA LEU A 113 -0.09 0.67 11.62
C LEU A 113 -0.15 1.29 13.02
N GLU A 114 -0.96 2.32 13.20
CA GLU A 114 -1.16 3.00 14.47
C GLU A 114 -2.13 2.24 15.38
N GLN A 115 -3.29 1.84 14.85
CA GLN A 115 -4.40 1.30 15.63
C GLN A 115 -4.30 -0.21 15.90
N TYR A 116 -3.70 -0.97 14.97
CA TYR A 116 -3.64 -2.45 14.98
C TYR A 116 -2.24 -2.99 14.62
N PRO A 117 -1.16 -2.48 15.22
CA PRO A 117 0.19 -2.90 14.87
C PRO A 117 0.43 -4.40 15.03
N GLU A 118 -0.25 -5.04 15.97
CA GLU A 118 -0.18 -6.49 16.23
C GLU A 118 -0.81 -7.34 15.12
N LEU A 119 -1.76 -6.77 14.35
CA LEU A 119 -2.37 -7.44 13.18
C LEU A 119 -1.61 -7.18 11.89
N VAL A 120 -0.84 -6.09 11.80
CA VAL A 120 -0.09 -5.71 10.59
C VAL A 120 1.33 -6.28 10.61
N LYS A 121 2.09 -6.03 11.68
CA LYS A 121 3.53 -6.35 11.79
C LYS A 121 3.90 -7.78 11.46
N PRO A 122 3.15 -8.84 11.87
CA PRO A 122 3.52 -10.22 11.58
C PRO A 122 3.44 -10.60 10.10
N TYR A 123 2.72 -9.81 9.29
CA TYR A 123 2.40 -10.14 7.90
C TYR A 123 3.01 -9.17 6.89
N TYR A 124 3.27 -7.91 7.30
CA TYR A 124 3.80 -6.90 6.39
C TYR A 124 5.21 -7.24 5.92
N MET A 125 5.39 -7.40 4.62
CA MET A 125 6.67 -7.69 3.94
C MET A 125 7.47 -8.85 4.58
N THR A 126 6.75 -9.94 4.94
CA THR A 126 7.34 -11.09 5.62
C THR A 126 7.23 -12.38 4.80
N LYS A 127 6.16 -13.16 4.95
CA LYS A 127 6.06 -14.51 4.39
C LYS A 127 5.54 -14.53 2.94
N ALA A 128 4.52 -13.75 2.64
CA ALA A 128 3.88 -13.77 1.31
C ALA A 128 4.78 -13.10 0.26
N VAL A 129 5.28 -11.92 0.61
CA VAL A 129 6.24 -11.15 -0.20
C VAL A 129 7.29 -10.59 0.76
N PRO A 130 8.43 -11.27 0.94
CA PRO A 130 9.47 -10.80 1.85
C PRO A 130 10.22 -9.60 1.26
N VAL A 131 10.67 -8.69 2.14
CA VAL A 131 11.35 -7.45 1.74
C VAL A 131 12.62 -7.67 0.90
N ASP A 132 13.21 -8.85 1.00
CA ASP A 132 14.46 -9.26 0.35
C ASP A 132 14.26 -10.20 -0.85
N GLU A 133 13.07 -10.23 -1.43
CA GLU A 133 12.77 -11.07 -2.59
C GLU A 133 13.53 -10.61 -3.84
N ASP A 134 13.48 -9.33 -4.16
CA ASP A 134 14.22 -8.70 -5.26
C ASP A 134 14.35 -7.18 -5.04
N SER A 135 15.12 -6.50 -5.91
CA SER A 135 15.38 -5.07 -5.76
C SER A 135 14.12 -4.20 -5.92
N LEU A 136 13.16 -4.60 -6.75
CA LEU A 136 11.92 -3.85 -6.96
C LEU A 136 11.01 -3.97 -5.73
N THR A 137 10.88 -5.19 -5.17
CA THR A 137 10.15 -5.44 -3.93
C THR A 137 10.78 -4.69 -2.75
N ALA A 138 12.11 -4.67 -2.66
CA ALA A 138 12.84 -3.92 -1.65
C ALA A 138 12.60 -2.40 -1.79
N TYR A 139 12.65 -1.88 -3.00
CA TYR A 139 12.36 -0.46 -3.27
C TYR A 139 10.91 -0.12 -2.97
N HIS A 140 9.97 -1.01 -3.30
CA HIS A 140 8.57 -0.86 -2.91
C HIS A 140 8.43 -0.67 -1.39
N ALA A 141 9.08 -1.52 -0.57
CA ALA A 141 9.05 -1.39 0.88
C ALA A 141 9.57 -0.04 1.39
N ALA A 142 10.61 0.52 0.72
CA ALA A 142 11.13 1.84 1.05
C ALA A 142 10.16 2.98 0.70
N MET A 143 9.44 2.86 -0.41
CA MET A 143 8.69 3.94 -1.05
C MET A 143 7.18 3.93 -0.78
N VAL A 144 6.62 2.91 -0.14
CA VAL A 144 5.18 2.82 0.15
C VAL A 144 4.67 4.12 0.77
N ASN A 145 3.72 4.78 0.11
CA ASN A 145 3.12 6.03 0.58
C ASN A 145 1.59 6.00 0.62
N SER A 146 0.99 4.89 0.18
CA SER A 146 -0.45 4.64 0.18
C SER A 146 -0.72 3.16 0.40
N GLY A 147 -1.89 2.80 0.88
CA GLY A 147 -2.24 1.40 1.00
C GLY A 147 -3.52 1.14 1.76
N VAL A 148 -3.94 -0.12 1.71
CA VAL A 148 -5.15 -0.60 2.38
C VAL A 148 -4.82 -1.83 3.21
N PHE A 149 -5.33 -1.85 4.43
CA PHE A 149 -5.32 -3.00 5.30
C PHE A 149 -6.70 -3.62 5.38
N ILE A 150 -6.77 -4.93 5.14
CA ILE A 150 -8.00 -5.72 5.24
C ILE A 150 -7.73 -6.90 6.16
N TYR A 151 -8.54 -7.00 7.23
CA TYR A 151 -8.46 -8.12 8.17
C TYR A 151 -9.81 -8.83 8.23
N ILE A 152 -9.78 -10.14 8.00
CA ILE A 152 -10.95 -11.00 8.11
C ILE A 152 -10.70 -11.99 9.24
N PRO A 153 -11.48 -11.95 10.33
CA PRO A 153 -11.33 -12.87 11.44
C PRO A 153 -11.55 -14.34 11.04
N LYS A 154 -11.04 -15.25 11.88
CA LYS A 154 -11.27 -16.69 11.75
C LYS A 154 -12.78 -17.03 11.70
N ASN A 155 -13.16 -17.94 10.78
CA ASN A 155 -14.53 -18.41 10.57
C ASN A 155 -15.52 -17.34 10.09
N VAL A 156 -15.03 -16.21 9.57
CA VAL A 156 -15.89 -15.16 9.01
C VAL A 156 -16.01 -15.31 7.51
N ASP A 157 -17.25 -15.36 7.03
CA ASP A 157 -17.60 -15.31 5.62
C ASP A 157 -18.13 -13.90 5.29
N VAL A 158 -17.35 -13.15 4.48
CA VAL A 158 -17.73 -11.83 3.95
C VAL A 158 -18.37 -12.04 2.60
N LYS A 159 -19.71 -11.96 2.53
CA LYS A 159 -20.49 -12.31 1.35
C LYS A 159 -20.42 -11.29 0.24
N ASP A 160 -20.36 -10.02 0.61
CA ASP A 160 -20.30 -8.93 -0.35
C ASP A 160 -18.85 -8.56 -0.69
N ILE A 161 -18.67 -7.84 -1.78
CA ILE A 161 -17.35 -7.44 -2.28
C ILE A 161 -16.78 -6.32 -1.42
N ILE A 162 -15.51 -6.43 -1.04
CA ILE A 162 -14.69 -5.31 -0.56
C ILE A 162 -14.01 -4.66 -1.77
N GLU A 163 -14.16 -3.35 -1.91
CA GLU A 163 -13.59 -2.60 -3.03
C GLU A 163 -12.58 -1.54 -2.56
N SER A 164 -11.40 -1.52 -3.18
CA SER A 164 -10.45 -0.40 -3.10
C SER A 164 -10.40 0.33 -4.43
N HIS A 165 -10.59 1.65 -4.38
CA HIS A 165 -10.50 2.52 -5.55
C HIS A 165 -9.32 3.47 -5.38
N PHE A 166 -8.31 3.30 -6.21
CA PHE A 166 -7.08 4.07 -6.21
C PHE A 166 -7.09 5.05 -7.37
N VAL A 167 -6.98 6.33 -7.03
CA VAL A 167 -6.95 7.42 -8.00
C VAL A 167 -5.58 8.07 -7.98
N GLN A 168 -4.90 8.07 -9.11
CA GLN A 168 -3.63 8.76 -9.28
C GLN A 168 -3.85 10.14 -9.88
N ASN A 169 -3.30 11.17 -9.25
CA ASN A 169 -3.26 12.51 -9.82
C ASN A 169 -2.01 12.67 -10.69
N ASN A 170 -2.20 12.86 -11.99
CA ASN A 170 -1.13 13.06 -12.95
C ASN A 170 -0.54 14.48 -12.96
N LEU A 171 -1.11 15.40 -12.18
CA LEU A 171 -0.63 16.77 -12.09
C LEU A 171 0.54 16.95 -11.11
N VAL A 172 0.85 15.90 -10.33
CA VAL A 172 1.94 15.90 -9.36
C VAL A 172 3.01 14.89 -9.75
N ASP A 173 4.27 15.28 -9.61
CA ASP A 173 5.44 14.42 -9.88
C ASP A 173 5.84 13.66 -8.60
N GLU A 174 4.89 12.91 -8.06
CA GLU A 174 5.07 12.09 -6.87
C GLU A 174 4.81 10.62 -7.18
N ALA A 175 5.59 9.74 -6.55
CA ALA A 175 5.36 8.31 -6.67
C ALA A 175 4.02 7.94 -6.01
N PHE A 176 3.26 7.11 -6.69
CA PHE A 176 2.09 6.44 -6.14
C PHE A 176 2.44 4.97 -5.89
N VAL A 177 2.96 4.69 -4.70
CA VAL A 177 3.43 3.37 -4.30
C VAL A 177 2.49 2.82 -3.22
N LYS A 178 1.52 2.04 -3.65
CA LYS A 178 0.52 1.49 -2.75
C LYS A 178 0.85 0.06 -2.33
N HIS A 179 0.46 -0.29 -1.12
CA HIS A 179 0.53 -1.64 -0.58
C HIS A 179 -0.84 -2.10 -0.07
N VAL A 180 -1.34 -3.20 -0.60
CA VAL A 180 -2.56 -3.83 -0.09
C VAL A 180 -2.18 -5.05 0.73
N LEU A 181 -2.53 -5.03 2.01
CA LEU A 181 -2.31 -6.15 2.92
C LEU A 181 -3.65 -6.77 3.32
N ILE A 182 -3.89 -7.98 2.86
CA ILE A 182 -5.08 -8.76 3.22
C ILE A 182 -4.66 -9.90 4.14
N VAL A 183 -5.18 -9.89 5.36
CA VAL A 183 -4.98 -10.94 6.36
C VAL A 183 -6.29 -11.69 6.55
N ALA A 184 -6.36 -12.88 5.98
CA ALA A 184 -7.53 -13.75 6.09
C ALA A 184 -7.29 -14.84 7.14
N GLY A 185 -8.12 -14.87 8.17
CA GLY A 185 -8.09 -15.87 9.24
C GLY A 185 -8.45 -17.27 8.74
N GLU A 186 -8.14 -18.29 9.54
CA GLU A 186 -8.46 -19.67 9.23
C GLU A 186 -9.98 -19.85 8.96
N ASN A 187 -10.33 -20.56 7.89
CA ASN A 187 -11.71 -20.81 7.49
C ASN A 187 -12.53 -19.54 7.26
N SER A 188 -11.90 -18.47 6.76
CA SER A 188 -12.56 -17.23 6.35
C SER A 188 -12.67 -17.14 4.83
N SER A 189 -13.59 -16.31 4.34
CA SER A 189 -13.72 -16.02 2.91
C SER A 189 -14.00 -14.54 2.68
N VAL A 190 -13.47 -14.01 1.56
CA VAL A 190 -13.66 -12.62 1.13
C VAL A 190 -13.50 -12.51 -0.38
N SER A 191 -14.27 -11.65 -1.01
CA SER A 191 -14.07 -11.23 -2.39
C SER A 191 -13.55 -9.79 -2.39
N TYR A 192 -12.44 -9.56 -3.10
CA TYR A 192 -11.77 -8.27 -3.15
C TYR A 192 -11.62 -7.78 -4.59
N VAL A 193 -11.86 -6.48 -4.82
CA VAL A 193 -11.72 -5.83 -6.13
C VAL A 193 -10.92 -4.54 -5.98
N GLU A 194 -9.97 -4.35 -6.88
CA GLU A 194 -9.23 -3.09 -7.03
C GLU A 194 -9.65 -2.37 -8.29
N ARG A 195 -9.84 -1.05 -8.17
CA ARG A 195 -9.96 -0.14 -9.30
C ARG A 195 -8.81 0.83 -9.31
N PHE A 196 -8.27 1.09 -10.49
CA PHE A 196 -7.28 2.12 -10.74
C PHE A 196 -7.84 3.15 -11.69
N GLU A 197 -7.70 4.41 -11.33
CA GLU A 197 -8.09 5.55 -12.14
C GLU A 197 -6.97 6.59 -12.14
N SER A 198 -6.86 7.31 -13.24
CA SER A 198 -5.85 8.37 -13.44
C SER A 198 -6.58 9.63 -13.88
N ILE A 199 -6.37 10.75 -13.22
CA ILE A 199 -7.00 12.04 -13.47
C ILE A 199 -5.97 13.13 -13.72
#